data_2a7596e2c73567779c08387b9c1c2d85
#
_entry.id   2a7596e2c73567779c08387b9c1c2d85
#
_cell.length_a   1.000
_cell.length_b   1.000
_cell.length_c   1.000
_cell.angle_alpha   90.00
_cell.angle_beta   90.00
_cell.angle_gamma   90.00
#
_symmetry.space_group_name_H-M   'P 1'
#
loop_
_entity.id
_entity.type
_entity.pdbx_description
1 polymer ?
#
loop_
_entity_poly.entity_id
_entity_poly.type
_entity_poly.pdbx_seq_one_letter_code
_entity_poly.pdbx_strand_id
1 'polypeptide(L)'
;MRHRLLACIAIVAAAVSTARAQQVQPEIFTLDNGMKFLLYPRTEQPNIIAAGWVAKVGSANERPGITGISHFFEHMMFKGTNTIGTSDPARDAQFRSEQDRLRRELLTLQLTEQYQRYKDGEITDPWDPAQDTEQMRAIRAQLDQSIQAERDVTVKNEFDRVYTSEGASGMNAFTNNDMTFYFINVPSNKLELWAWMESDRLYDSVFREFYAERDVVHEERRMRTESTPTGIFQEQFESMFWMSHPYNWPVIGWPSDLNSYTMEDAQNYFDTYYRPNNIVGVIVGDFDPAQAKSLINTYFGRLERGPEPPKVVTLEHKQQAEMRMNAECDCQPQVEVRYHTVPFGHADEAALTVMSELLNGRTGRLYKNLVEGKEIASSAFAQNNNMKYAGYFAFSAETKGDAAPIDLERAWYEELKKLQTELVSDRELQKVKNQSAADVYRSLQNNFFIMLQLGYYEAQGGWEYINNMPRAIQAVTADDVQRVANSYFSETNRAVATFNRKAGSTEDPDFAAMKAALPAEMAAMAPMIKQQIESQLASASLDELMQAQAETQAQMAQMPAEMKPVMEFALKKIAKRIAELKAAENN
;
A
#
# COMPACT_ATOMS: atom_id res chain seq x y z
N MET A 1 5.60 51.11 -40.23
CA MET A 1 6.46 50.29 -39.36
C MET A 1 6.05 50.36 -37.88
N ARG A 2 5.74 51.52 -37.29
CA ARG A 2 5.37 51.63 -35.85
C ARG A 2 4.10 50.81 -35.43
N HIS A 3 3.07 50.72 -36.28
CA HIS A 3 1.86 49.95 -35.94
C HIS A 3 2.03 48.43 -35.99
N ARG A 4 2.98 47.91 -36.78
CA ARG A 4 3.30 46.47 -36.80
C ARG A 4 4.16 46.02 -35.61
N LEU A 5 5.00 46.90 -35.09
CA LEU A 5 5.78 46.62 -33.87
C LEU A 5 4.92 46.56 -32.61
N LEU A 6 3.93 47.47 -32.49
CA LEU A 6 2.98 47.47 -31.37
C LEU A 6 2.05 46.25 -31.36
N ALA A 7 1.64 45.76 -32.54
CA ALA A 7 0.85 44.54 -32.67
C ALA A 7 1.64 43.26 -32.26
N CYS A 8 2.94 43.19 -32.63
CA CYS A 8 3.80 42.07 -32.20
C CYS A 8 4.08 42.10 -30.69
N ILE A 9 4.26 43.26 -30.08
CA ILE A 9 4.46 43.39 -28.62
C ILE A 9 3.17 43.03 -27.85
N ALA A 10 1.99 43.39 -28.36
CA ALA A 10 0.71 43.01 -27.76
C ALA A 10 0.43 41.51 -27.85
N ILE A 11 0.82 40.85 -28.95
CA ILE A 11 0.67 39.39 -29.13
C ILE A 11 1.66 38.65 -28.23
N VAL A 12 2.89 39.12 -28.05
CA VAL A 12 3.85 38.52 -27.12
C VAL A 12 3.44 38.74 -25.67
N ALA A 13 2.89 39.90 -25.32
CA ALA A 13 2.36 40.15 -23.98
C ALA A 13 1.10 39.33 -23.69
N ALA A 14 0.22 39.06 -24.66
CA ALA A 14 -0.94 38.18 -24.51
C ALA A 14 -0.54 36.71 -24.44
N ALA A 15 0.55 36.29 -25.10
CA ALA A 15 1.06 34.91 -25.03
C ALA A 15 1.78 34.59 -23.70
N VAL A 16 2.33 35.60 -23.03
CA VAL A 16 2.99 35.45 -21.71
C VAL A 16 1.98 35.41 -20.56
N SER A 17 0.74 35.82 -20.79
CA SER A 17 -0.29 35.90 -19.72
C SER A 17 -1.14 34.64 -19.56
N THR A 18 -0.90 33.52 -20.28
CA THR A 18 -1.76 32.33 -20.25
C THR A 18 -1.10 31.03 -19.87
N ALA A 19 0.17 31.00 -19.52
CA ALA A 19 0.78 29.83 -18.88
C ALA A 19 0.62 29.94 -17.35
N ARG A 20 -0.61 30.09 -16.84
CA ARG A 20 -0.89 29.70 -15.47
C ARG A 20 -0.83 28.17 -15.44
N ALA A 21 0.18 27.63 -14.79
CA ALA A 21 0.19 26.21 -14.47
C ALA A 21 -1.19 25.85 -13.86
N GLN A 22 -1.82 24.84 -14.38
CA GLN A 22 -3.13 24.36 -13.86
C GLN A 22 -2.94 24.06 -12.37
N GLN A 23 -3.56 24.88 -11.52
CA GLN A 23 -3.51 24.70 -10.07
C GLN A 23 -4.74 23.94 -9.64
N VAL A 24 -4.55 22.91 -8.83
CA VAL A 24 -5.63 22.24 -8.13
C VAL A 24 -6.01 23.12 -6.95
N GLN A 25 -7.26 23.54 -6.91
CA GLN A 25 -7.79 24.40 -5.84
C GLN A 25 -9.20 23.92 -5.46
N PRO A 26 -9.28 22.91 -4.57
CA PRO A 26 -10.57 22.42 -4.10
C PRO A 26 -11.26 23.46 -3.23
N GLU A 27 -12.56 23.49 -3.26
CA GLU A 27 -13.36 24.19 -2.26
C GLU A 27 -13.32 23.37 -0.96
N ILE A 28 -12.98 24.02 0.15
CA ILE A 28 -12.98 23.40 1.48
C ILE A 28 -14.33 23.60 2.12
N PHE A 29 -14.98 22.51 2.51
CA PHE A 29 -16.24 22.51 3.22
C PHE A 29 -16.12 21.69 4.51
N THR A 30 -16.35 22.32 5.66
CA THR A 30 -16.22 21.66 6.97
C THR A 30 -17.57 21.68 7.68
N LEU A 31 -18.00 20.51 8.16
CA LEU A 31 -19.21 20.31 8.95
C LEU A 31 -18.99 20.73 10.41
N ASP A 32 -20.08 20.99 11.12
CA ASP A 32 -20.06 21.35 12.56
C ASP A 32 -19.43 20.23 13.43
N ASN A 33 -19.56 18.97 13.01
CA ASN A 33 -18.94 17.83 13.68
C ASN A 33 -17.43 17.70 13.43
N GLY A 34 -16.86 18.58 12.58
CA GLY A 34 -15.43 18.66 12.27
C GLY A 34 -15.00 17.87 11.06
N MET A 35 -15.88 17.14 10.37
CA MET A 35 -15.51 16.44 9.13
C MET A 35 -15.24 17.47 8.02
N LYS A 36 -14.08 17.35 7.40
CA LYS A 36 -13.62 18.22 6.31
C LYS A 36 -13.85 17.55 4.97
N PHE A 37 -14.30 18.30 3.99
CA PHE A 37 -14.44 17.87 2.61
C PHE A 37 -13.63 18.75 1.67
N LEU A 38 -12.95 18.12 0.71
CA LEU A 38 -12.29 18.76 -0.41
C LEU A 38 -13.13 18.53 -1.66
N LEU A 39 -13.77 19.59 -2.15
CA LEU A 39 -14.69 19.55 -3.29
C LEU A 39 -14.01 20.17 -4.51
N TYR A 40 -13.79 19.37 -5.56
CA TYR A 40 -13.13 19.84 -6.78
C TYR A 40 -13.99 19.53 -8.01
N PRO A 41 -14.97 20.40 -8.35
CA PRO A 41 -15.83 20.22 -9.52
C PRO A 41 -15.02 20.32 -10.82
N ARG A 42 -15.20 19.36 -11.72
CA ARG A 42 -14.53 19.27 -13.03
C ARG A 42 -15.43 18.61 -14.04
N THR A 43 -15.56 19.23 -15.21
CA THR A 43 -16.40 18.75 -16.31
C THR A 43 -15.62 18.10 -17.46
N GLU A 44 -14.27 18.05 -17.38
CA GLU A 44 -13.41 17.46 -18.40
C GLU A 44 -13.63 15.95 -18.56
N GLN A 45 -14.07 15.28 -17.50
CA GLN A 45 -14.56 13.90 -17.52
C GLN A 45 -16.05 13.92 -17.12
N PRO A 46 -16.97 14.09 -18.09
CA PRO A 46 -18.39 14.25 -17.80
C PRO A 46 -19.02 12.98 -17.26
N ASN A 47 -20.09 13.15 -16.48
CA ASN A 47 -20.92 12.07 -15.92
C ASN A 47 -20.20 11.12 -14.96
N ILE A 48 -19.02 11.45 -14.45
CA ILE A 48 -18.27 10.64 -13.50
C ILE A 48 -17.72 11.47 -12.36
N ILE A 49 -17.78 10.92 -11.16
CA ILE A 49 -17.23 11.46 -9.92
C ILE A 49 -16.27 10.41 -9.33
N ALA A 50 -15.04 10.82 -9.03
CA ALA A 50 -14.16 10.08 -8.15
C ALA A 50 -14.38 10.60 -6.73
N ALA A 51 -14.78 9.75 -5.82
CA ALA A 51 -15.09 10.11 -4.44
C ALA A 51 -14.45 9.14 -3.47
N GLY A 52 -14.10 9.64 -2.29
CA GLY A 52 -13.50 8.83 -1.24
C GLY A 52 -13.42 9.59 0.06
N TRP A 53 -12.96 8.91 1.09
CA TRP A 53 -12.62 9.52 2.37
C TRP A 53 -11.42 8.83 3.00
N VAL A 54 -10.60 9.60 3.67
CA VAL A 54 -9.41 9.14 4.35
C VAL A 54 -9.57 9.32 5.85
N ALA A 55 -9.37 8.24 6.60
CA ALA A 55 -9.17 8.28 8.04
C ALA A 55 -7.67 8.55 8.30
N LYS A 56 -7.37 9.57 9.11
CA LYS A 56 -5.98 9.97 9.45
C LYS A 56 -5.41 9.03 10.52
N VAL A 57 -5.45 7.73 10.23
CA VAL A 57 -5.01 6.65 11.10
C VAL A 57 -4.46 5.48 10.28
N GLY A 58 -3.30 5.00 10.66
CA GLY A 58 -2.63 3.84 10.08
C GLY A 58 -1.83 3.09 11.13
N SER A 59 -0.93 2.21 10.72
CA SER A 59 -0.20 1.35 11.66
C SER A 59 0.62 2.12 12.69
N ALA A 60 1.07 3.35 12.40
CA ALA A 60 1.78 4.19 13.37
C ALA A 60 0.94 4.60 14.60
N ASN A 61 -0.36 4.49 14.52
CA ASN A 61 -1.29 4.82 15.61
C ASN A 61 -1.63 3.61 16.49
N GLU A 62 -1.12 2.45 16.15
CA GLU A 62 -1.34 1.20 16.86
C GLU A 62 -0.43 1.08 18.09
N ARG A 63 -0.59 0.01 18.84
CA ARG A 63 0.26 -0.36 19.96
C ARG A 63 0.51 -1.87 19.96
N PRO A 64 1.58 -2.35 20.62
CA PRO A 64 1.75 -3.79 20.85
C PRO A 64 0.50 -4.44 21.44
N GLY A 65 0.13 -5.60 20.92
CA GLY A 65 -1.10 -6.34 21.23
C GLY A 65 -2.25 -6.09 20.26
N ILE A 66 -2.20 -5.03 19.45
CA ILE A 66 -3.20 -4.74 18.42
C ILE A 66 -2.57 -4.26 17.10
N THR A 67 -1.32 -4.62 16.81
CA THR A 67 -0.72 -4.29 15.51
C THR A 67 -1.46 -4.97 14.38
N GLY A 68 -1.65 -4.26 13.26
CA GLY A 68 -2.45 -4.71 12.12
C GLY A 68 -3.93 -4.35 12.19
N ILE A 69 -4.41 -3.75 13.30
CA ILE A 69 -5.83 -3.41 13.44
C ILE A 69 -6.27 -2.35 12.42
N SER A 70 -5.38 -1.44 11.99
CA SER A 70 -5.69 -0.45 10.94
C SER A 70 -6.00 -1.13 9.61
N HIS A 71 -5.18 -2.10 9.20
CA HIS A 71 -5.39 -2.89 7.99
C HIS A 71 -6.63 -3.79 8.14
N PHE A 72 -6.82 -4.38 9.30
CA PHE A 72 -8.03 -5.15 9.58
C PHE A 72 -9.30 -4.30 9.45
N PHE A 73 -9.28 -3.02 9.87
CA PHE A 73 -10.38 -2.08 9.67
C PHE A 73 -10.62 -1.75 8.20
N GLU A 74 -9.58 -1.74 7.37
CA GLU A 74 -9.75 -1.63 5.92
C GLU A 74 -10.74 -2.68 5.42
N HIS A 75 -10.59 -3.95 5.83
CA HIS A 75 -11.48 -5.05 5.50
C HIS A 75 -12.87 -4.90 6.14
N MET A 76 -12.90 -4.60 7.44
CA MET A 76 -14.14 -4.55 8.22
C MET A 76 -15.13 -3.50 7.74
N MET A 77 -14.65 -2.38 7.19
CA MET A 77 -15.52 -1.32 6.68
C MET A 77 -16.32 -1.71 5.43
N PHE A 78 -16.05 -2.86 4.79
CA PHE A 78 -16.82 -3.42 3.68
C PHE A 78 -17.85 -4.48 4.13
N LYS A 79 -17.91 -4.82 5.42
CA LYS A 79 -18.81 -5.85 5.96
C LYS A 79 -20.25 -5.37 6.18
N GLY A 80 -20.50 -4.07 5.93
CA GLY A 80 -21.84 -3.48 5.95
C GLY A 80 -22.25 -2.93 7.32
N THR A 81 -23.57 -2.78 7.47
CA THR A 81 -24.23 -2.15 8.61
C THR A 81 -25.39 -3.01 9.10
N ASN A 82 -26.20 -2.54 10.02
CA ASN A 82 -27.45 -3.25 10.38
C ASN A 82 -28.48 -3.29 9.23
N THR A 83 -28.32 -2.47 8.18
CA THR A 83 -29.21 -2.42 7.01
C THR A 83 -28.64 -3.06 5.76
N ILE A 84 -27.32 -3.20 5.66
CA ILE A 84 -26.60 -3.75 4.52
C ILE A 84 -25.73 -4.92 4.98
N GLY A 85 -25.78 -6.05 4.26
CA GLY A 85 -24.94 -7.22 4.51
C GLY A 85 -25.61 -8.28 5.39
N THR A 86 -26.87 -8.10 5.79
CA THR A 86 -27.64 -9.11 6.54
C THR A 86 -29.11 -9.13 6.15
N SER A 87 -29.69 -10.32 6.15
CA SER A 87 -31.15 -10.54 6.00
C SER A 87 -31.90 -10.51 7.32
N ASP A 88 -31.20 -10.62 8.47
CA ASP A 88 -31.78 -10.65 9.83
C ASP A 88 -30.79 -10.01 10.82
N PRO A 89 -30.88 -8.68 11.04
CA PRO A 89 -29.98 -7.96 11.95
C PRO A 89 -30.00 -8.46 13.40
N ALA A 90 -31.14 -8.96 13.86
CA ALA A 90 -31.27 -9.45 15.24
C ALA A 90 -30.52 -10.77 15.47
N ARG A 91 -30.62 -11.72 14.53
CA ARG A 91 -29.85 -12.96 14.56
C ARG A 91 -28.37 -12.72 14.34
N ASP A 92 -28.02 -11.82 13.41
CA ASP A 92 -26.65 -11.40 13.18
C ASP A 92 -25.99 -10.86 14.46
N ALA A 93 -26.68 -9.99 15.20
CA ALA A 93 -26.20 -9.46 16.48
C ALA A 93 -26.01 -10.55 17.54
N GLN A 94 -26.88 -11.58 17.57
CA GLN A 94 -26.75 -12.71 18.47
C GLN A 94 -25.49 -13.55 18.15
N PHE A 95 -25.24 -13.85 16.87
CA PHE A 95 -24.04 -14.58 16.46
C PHE A 95 -22.77 -13.82 16.82
N ARG A 96 -22.70 -12.52 16.52
CA ARG A 96 -21.54 -11.68 16.88
C ARG A 96 -21.28 -11.69 18.40
N SER A 97 -22.31 -11.56 19.21
CA SER A 97 -22.19 -11.61 20.67
C SER A 97 -21.69 -12.97 21.18
N GLU A 98 -22.21 -14.06 20.63
CA GLU A 98 -21.78 -15.42 21.01
C GLU A 98 -20.34 -15.71 20.57
N GLN A 99 -19.96 -15.32 19.37
CA GLN A 99 -18.58 -15.45 18.87
C GLN A 99 -17.60 -14.66 19.73
N ASP A 100 -17.93 -13.41 20.11
CA ASP A 100 -17.11 -12.60 21.00
C ASP A 100 -16.95 -13.25 22.39
N ARG A 101 -18.03 -13.79 22.97
CA ARG A 101 -17.99 -14.53 24.24
C ARG A 101 -17.04 -15.73 24.16
N LEU A 102 -17.21 -16.59 23.15
CA LEU A 102 -16.39 -17.79 22.95
C LEU A 102 -14.92 -17.43 22.73
N ARG A 103 -14.68 -16.36 21.97
CA ARG A 103 -13.32 -15.90 21.70
C ARG A 103 -12.63 -15.36 22.95
N ARG A 104 -13.31 -14.59 23.79
CA ARG A 104 -12.77 -14.11 25.08
C ARG A 104 -12.44 -15.26 26.02
N GLU A 105 -13.27 -16.30 26.05
CA GLU A 105 -13.00 -17.51 26.83
C GLU A 105 -11.74 -18.21 26.32
N LEU A 106 -11.61 -18.41 25.00
CA LEU A 106 -10.43 -18.99 24.37
C LEU A 106 -9.17 -18.16 24.64
N LEU A 107 -9.25 -16.83 24.47
CA LEU A 107 -8.15 -15.91 24.74
C LEU A 107 -7.70 -15.97 26.20
N THR A 108 -8.63 -16.09 27.14
CA THR A 108 -8.29 -16.24 28.56
C THR A 108 -7.46 -17.50 28.79
N LEU A 109 -7.85 -18.65 28.20
CA LEU A 109 -7.08 -19.90 28.29
C LEU A 109 -5.71 -19.78 27.62
N GLN A 110 -5.63 -19.10 26.48
CA GLN A 110 -4.36 -18.85 25.78
C GLN A 110 -3.38 -18.03 26.63
N LEU A 111 -3.87 -16.95 27.23
CA LEU A 111 -3.02 -16.06 28.04
C LEU A 111 -2.69 -16.61 29.43
N THR A 112 -3.40 -17.61 29.92
CA THR A 112 -3.15 -18.23 31.22
C THR A 112 -2.55 -19.62 31.06
N GLU A 113 -3.34 -20.60 30.65
CA GLU A 113 -2.95 -22.01 30.58
C GLU A 113 -1.88 -22.26 29.51
N GLN A 114 -2.10 -21.83 28.25
CA GLN A 114 -1.13 -22.07 27.18
C GLN A 114 0.18 -21.30 27.41
N TYR A 115 0.09 -20.06 27.90
CA TYR A 115 1.28 -19.29 28.23
C TYR A 115 2.09 -19.91 29.38
N GLN A 116 1.44 -20.57 30.36
CA GLN A 116 2.13 -21.33 31.41
C GLN A 116 2.82 -22.56 30.82
N ARG A 117 2.13 -23.35 30.00
CA ARG A 117 2.69 -24.53 29.32
C ARG A 117 3.90 -24.14 28.42
N TYR A 118 3.83 -22.99 27.77
CA TYR A 118 4.94 -22.44 27.00
C TYR A 118 6.15 -22.12 27.90
N LYS A 119 5.92 -21.47 29.07
CA LYS A 119 6.98 -21.19 30.05
C LYS A 119 7.60 -22.47 30.64
N ASP A 120 6.81 -23.48 30.81
CA ASP A 120 7.25 -24.78 31.34
C ASP A 120 7.96 -25.64 30.27
N GLY A 121 8.00 -25.17 29.01
CA GLY A 121 8.65 -25.86 27.88
C GLY A 121 7.85 -27.04 27.33
N GLU A 122 6.56 -27.17 27.69
CA GLU A 122 5.69 -28.25 27.20
C GLU A 122 5.24 -28.01 25.75
N ILE A 123 5.13 -26.74 25.33
CA ILE A 123 4.71 -26.32 24.00
C ILE A 123 5.69 -25.25 23.48
N THR A 124 5.73 -25.09 22.16
CA THR A 124 6.64 -24.14 21.48
C THR A 124 5.98 -22.82 21.08
N ASP A 125 4.65 -22.81 20.96
CA ASP A 125 3.85 -21.64 20.59
C ASP A 125 2.48 -21.67 21.29
N PRO A 126 2.16 -20.70 22.16
CA PRO A 126 0.87 -20.64 22.83
C PRO A 126 -0.31 -20.31 21.88
N TRP A 127 -0.04 -19.89 20.66
CA TRP A 127 -1.05 -19.54 19.67
C TRP A 127 -1.31 -20.64 18.63
N ASP A 128 -0.50 -21.70 18.59
CA ASP A 128 -0.66 -22.82 17.66
C ASP A 128 -1.86 -23.69 18.03
N PRO A 129 -2.92 -23.74 17.19
CA PRO A 129 -4.11 -24.57 17.45
C PRO A 129 -3.80 -26.07 17.59
N ALA A 130 -2.72 -26.56 16.99
CA ALA A 130 -2.30 -27.95 17.11
C ALA A 130 -1.92 -28.33 18.56
N GLN A 131 -1.57 -27.34 19.37
CA GLN A 131 -1.13 -27.49 20.76
C GLN A 131 -2.25 -27.18 21.77
N ASP A 132 -3.48 -26.94 21.29
CA ASP A 132 -4.65 -26.64 22.13
C ASP A 132 -4.98 -27.77 23.09
N THR A 133 -5.52 -27.43 24.27
CA THR A 133 -6.13 -28.37 25.19
C THR A 133 -7.48 -28.88 24.67
N GLU A 134 -8.03 -29.90 25.27
CA GLU A 134 -9.36 -30.45 24.91
C GLU A 134 -10.46 -29.38 25.05
N GLN A 135 -10.40 -28.59 26.13
CA GLN A 135 -11.32 -27.47 26.34
C GLN A 135 -11.23 -26.43 25.24
N MET A 136 -10.02 -26.02 24.84
CA MET A 136 -9.82 -25.04 23.79
C MET A 136 -10.33 -25.55 22.43
N ARG A 137 -10.07 -26.81 22.09
CA ARG A 137 -10.62 -27.43 20.88
C ARG A 137 -12.15 -27.43 20.86
N ALA A 138 -12.78 -27.69 22.02
CA ALA A 138 -14.24 -27.64 22.13
C ALA A 138 -14.79 -26.21 21.92
N ILE A 139 -14.12 -25.19 22.44
CA ILE A 139 -14.51 -23.79 22.24
C ILE A 139 -14.34 -23.40 20.77
N ARG A 140 -13.24 -23.80 20.11
CA ARG A 140 -13.05 -23.53 18.67
C ARG A 140 -14.16 -24.19 17.83
N ALA A 141 -14.51 -25.41 18.13
CA ALA A 141 -15.61 -26.09 17.43
C ALA A 141 -16.96 -25.37 17.58
N GLN A 142 -17.25 -24.80 18.76
CA GLN A 142 -18.45 -23.98 18.97
C GLN A 142 -18.35 -22.64 18.18
N LEU A 143 -17.19 -22.02 18.18
CA LEU A 143 -16.94 -20.79 17.42
C LEU A 143 -17.15 -21.03 15.92
N ASP A 144 -16.58 -22.09 15.37
CA ASP A 144 -16.74 -22.47 13.95
C ASP A 144 -18.22 -22.76 13.61
N GLN A 145 -18.95 -23.43 14.50
CA GLN A 145 -20.39 -23.65 14.30
C GLN A 145 -21.16 -22.32 14.27
N SER A 146 -20.84 -21.39 15.16
CA SER A 146 -21.49 -20.08 15.20
C SER A 146 -21.17 -19.27 13.93
N ILE A 147 -19.91 -19.28 13.46
CA ILE A 147 -19.48 -18.62 12.21
C ILE A 147 -20.23 -19.24 11.00
N GLN A 148 -20.36 -20.56 10.92
CA GLN A 148 -21.12 -21.20 9.85
C GLN A 148 -22.61 -20.83 9.89
N ALA A 149 -23.21 -20.75 11.08
CA ALA A 149 -24.61 -20.38 11.23
C ALA A 149 -24.89 -18.90 10.93
N GLU A 150 -23.93 -17.99 11.16
CA GLU A 150 -24.03 -16.58 10.76
C GLU A 150 -24.15 -16.43 9.24
N ARG A 151 -23.52 -17.32 8.46
CA ARG A 151 -23.59 -17.29 6.99
C ARG A 151 -25.01 -17.42 6.43
N ASP A 152 -25.94 -18.03 7.19
CA ASP A 152 -27.34 -18.17 6.75
C ASP A 152 -28.07 -16.83 6.72
N VAL A 153 -27.63 -15.84 7.50
CA VAL A 153 -28.21 -14.50 7.56
C VAL A 153 -27.34 -13.45 6.86
N THR A 154 -26.11 -13.79 6.52
CA THR A 154 -25.16 -12.87 5.85
C THR A 154 -25.50 -12.75 4.36
N VAL A 155 -25.65 -11.52 3.88
CA VAL A 155 -25.78 -11.21 2.44
C VAL A 155 -24.40 -10.81 1.91
N LYS A 156 -23.69 -11.80 1.35
CA LYS A 156 -22.30 -11.61 0.89
C LYS A 156 -22.18 -10.51 -0.17
N ASN A 157 -21.15 -9.70 -0.03
CA ASN A 157 -20.76 -8.64 -0.97
C ASN A 157 -21.90 -7.66 -1.29
N GLU A 158 -22.87 -7.49 -0.39
CA GLU A 158 -24.01 -6.63 -0.64
C GLU A 158 -23.60 -5.17 -0.83
N PHE A 159 -22.62 -4.71 -0.05
CA PHE A 159 -22.08 -3.36 -0.16
C PHE A 159 -21.53 -3.09 -1.58
N ASP A 160 -20.71 -3.98 -2.11
CA ASP A 160 -20.19 -3.90 -3.49
C ASP A 160 -21.31 -4.03 -4.54
N ARG A 161 -22.24 -4.97 -4.33
CA ARG A 161 -23.33 -5.22 -5.25
C ARG A 161 -24.25 -4.01 -5.42
N VAL A 162 -24.53 -3.27 -4.33
CA VAL A 162 -25.35 -2.04 -4.40
C VAL A 162 -24.66 -1.02 -5.30
N TYR A 163 -23.36 -0.80 -5.12
CA TYR A 163 -22.61 0.13 -5.95
C TYR A 163 -22.50 -0.29 -7.41
N THR A 164 -22.11 -1.54 -7.64
CA THR A 164 -21.90 -2.04 -9.02
C THR A 164 -23.19 -2.11 -9.82
N SER A 165 -24.33 -2.44 -9.20
CA SER A 165 -25.65 -2.43 -9.88
C SER A 165 -26.09 -1.03 -10.32
N GLU A 166 -25.56 0.01 -9.67
CA GLU A 166 -25.85 1.41 -9.98
C GLU A 166 -24.76 2.08 -10.85
N GLY A 167 -23.85 1.27 -11.41
CA GLY A 167 -22.83 1.70 -12.38
C GLY A 167 -21.56 2.27 -11.76
N ALA A 168 -21.35 2.11 -10.47
CA ALA A 168 -20.09 2.46 -9.83
C ALA A 168 -18.98 1.46 -10.17
N SER A 169 -17.72 1.86 -10.06
CA SER A 169 -16.56 1.04 -10.40
C SER A 169 -15.31 1.43 -9.61
N GLY A 170 -14.37 0.49 -9.52
CA GLY A 170 -13.07 0.74 -8.89
C GLY A 170 -13.16 1.02 -7.39
N MET A 171 -14.18 0.45 -6.70
CA MET A 171 -14.24 0.47 -5.25
C MET A 171 -13.04 -0.27 -4.68
N ASN A 172 -12.30 0.40 -3.81
CA ASN A 172 -11.14 -0.18 -3.15
C ASN A 172 -10.77 0.64 -1.91
N ALA A 173 -9.77 0.14 -1.18
CA ALA A 173 -9.14 0.87 -0.08
C ALA A 173 -7.65 0.51 -0.01
N PHE A 174 -6.89 1.26 0.76
CA PHE A 174 -5.55 0.89 1.18
C PHE A 174 -5.25 1.45 2.57
N THR A 175 -4.41 0.73 3.29
CA THR A 175 -3.84 1.15 4.57
C THR A 175 -2.33 1.25 4.45
N ASN A 176 -1.77 2.30 5.04
CA ASN A 176 -0.33 2.43 5.25
C ASN A 176 -0.02 2.82 6.70
N ASN A 177 1.18 3.26 6.96
CA ASN A 177 1.58 3.63 8.31
C ASN A 177 0.81 4.84 8.88
N ASP A 178 0.29 5.74 8.03
CA ASP A 178 -0.22 7.04 8.44
C ASP A 178 -1.71 7.24 8.19
N MET A 179 -2.33 6.42 7.33
CA MET A 179 -3.73 6.58 6.93
C MET A 179 -4.37 5.30 6.42
N THR A 180 -5.71 5.28 6.44
CA THR A 180 -6.55 4.30 5.73
C THR A 180 -7.48 5.07 4.79
N PHE A 181 -7.46 4.76 3.49
CA PHE A 181 -8.18 5.50 2.46
C PHE A 181 -9.15 4.59 1.70
N TYR A 182 -10.41 4.99 1.62
CA TYR A 182 -11.50 4.31 0.91
C TYR A 182 -11.95 5.16 -0.27
N PHE A 183 -12.13 4.56 -1.45
CA PHE A 183 -12.45 5.30 -2.67
C PHE A 183 -13.23 4.48 -3.69
N ILE A 184 -13.92 5.21 -4.58
CA ILE A 184 -14.76 4.64 -5.64
C ILE A 184 -14.99 5.67 -6.74
N ASN A 185 -15.29 5.21 -7.96
CA ASN A 185 -15.86 6.04 -9.01
C ASN A 185 -17.37 5.78 -9.09
N VAL A 186 -18.17 6.83 -9.09
CA VAL A 186 -19.63 6.75 -9.22
C VAL A 186 -20.11 7.62 -10.37
N PRO A 187 -21.22 7.25 -11.06
CA PRO A 187 -21.90 8.14 -11.98
C PRO A 187 -22.34 9.44 -11.27
N SER A 188 -22.30 10.57 -11.96
CA SER A 188 -22.63 11.88 -11.37
C SER A 188 -24.02 11.94 -10.73
N ASN A 189 -25.00 11.22 -11.29
CA ASN A 189 -26.35 11.11 -10.73
C ASN A 189 -26.47 10.15 -9.54
N LYS A 190 -25.36 9.56 -9.09
CA LYS A 190 -25.29 8.63 -7.94
C LYS A 190 -24.50 9.19 -6.75
N LEU A 191 -24.25 10.50 -6.74
CA LEU A 191 -23.55 11.15 -5.60
C LEU A 191 -24.33 10.98 -4.29
N GLU A 192 -25.66 10.97 -4.32
CA GLU A 192 -26.49 10.73 -3.14
C GLU A 192 -26.32 9.29 -2.62
N LEU A 193 -26.27 8.29 -3.51
CA LEU A 193 -25.98 6.91 -3.14
C LEU A 193 -24.64 6.82 -2.39
N TRP A 194 -23.60 7.46 -2.94
CA TRP A 194 -22.30 7.51 -2.29
C TRP A 194 -22.38 8.16 -0.91
N ALA A 195 -23.03 9.31 -0.79
CA ALA A 195 -23.14 10.02 0.49
C ALA A 195 -23.89 9.19 1.54
N TRP A 196 -24.95 8.49 1.14
CA TRP A 196 -25.68 7.58 2.01
C TRP A 196 -24.82 6.39 2.46
N MET A 197 -24.27 5.62 1.53
CA MET A 197 -23.54 4.38 1.84
C MET A 197 -22.26 4.66 2.65
N GLU A 198 -21.49 5.70 2.29
CA GLU A 198 -20.26 6.02 3.00
C GLU A 198 -20.53 6.57 4.41
N SER A 199 -21.58 7.39 4.57
CA SER A 199 -21.97 7.87 5.89
C SER A 199 -22.58 6.76 6.75
N ASP A 200 -23.30 5.80 6.16
CA ASP A 200 -23.95 4.71 6.89
C ASP A 200 -22.92 3.76 7.51
N ARG A 201 -21.87 3.37 6.78
CA ARG A 201 -20.79 2.54 7.34
C ARG A 201 -19.94 3.26 8.41
N LEU A 202 -19.97 4.60 8.46
CA LEU A 202 -19.37 5.38 9.54
C LEU A 202 -20.32 5.57 10.74
N TYR A 203 -21.62 5.50 10.50
CA TYR A 203 -22.65 5.71 11.52
C TYR A 203 -23.03 4.42 12.25
N ASP A 204 -23.17 3.32 11.53
CA ASP A 204 -23.76 2.06 12.01
C ASP A 204 -22.92 0.83 11.62
N SER A 205 -21.59 0.94 11.71
CA SER A 205 -20.67 -0.20 11.47
C SER A 205 -20.88 -1.29 12.50
N VAL A 206 -20.98 -2.54 12.05
CA VAL A 206 -21.35 -3.69 12.91
C VAL A 206 -20.29 -4.80 12.97
N PHE A 207 -19.11 -4.65 12.50
CA PHE A 207 -18.01 -5.63 12.55
C PHE A 207 -18.46 -7.09 12.32
N ARG A 208 -19.30 -7.30 11.29
CA ARG A 208 -19.81 -8.62 10.90
C ARG A 208 -18.67 -9.52 10.43
N GLU A 209 -18.77 -10.83 10.69
CA GLU A 209 -17.73 -11.79 10.31
C GLU A 209 -16.34 -11.47 10.90
N PHE A 210 -16.28 -10.79 12.05
CA PHE A 210 -15.03 -10.28 12.64
C PHE A 210 -13.93 -11.34 12.72
N TYR A 211 -14.25 -12.50 13.30
CA TYR A 211 -13.26 -13.55 13.50
C TYR A 211 -12.96 -14.34 12.21
N ALA A 212 -13.94 -14.46 11.33
CA ALA A 212 -13.71 -15.04 10.00
C ALA A 212 -12.80 -14.14 9.13
N GLU A 213 -13.01 -12.84 9.18
CA GLU A 213 -12.17 -11.88 8.44
C GLU A 213 -10.76 -11.79 8.99
N ARG A 214 -10.59 -11.95 10.30
CA ARG A 214 -9.26 -12.06 10.89
C ARG A 214 -8.47 -13.24 10.31
N ASP A 215 -9.12 -14.37 10.09
CA ASP A 215 -8.49 -15.53 9.47
C ASP A 215 -8.14 -15.26 7.98
N VAL A 216 -8.93 -14.45 7.28
CA VAL A 216 -8.59 -13.95 5.92
C VAL A 216 -7.32 -13.10 5.96
N VAL A 217 -7.17 -12.19 6.93
CA VAL A 217 -5.96 -11.38 7.07
C VAL A 217 -4.74 -12.24 7.42
N HIS A 218 -4.90 -13.31 8.22
CA HIS A 218 -3.83 -14.29 8.43
C HIS A 218 -3.39 -14.97 7.14
N GLU A 219 -4.33 -15.38 6.29
CA GLU A 219 -4.02 -15.97 4.98
C GLU A 219 -3.34 -14.96 4.05
N GLU A 220 -3.78 -13.71 4.07
CA GLU A 220 -3.13 -12.65 3.31
C GLU A 220 -1.69 -12.43 3.77
N ARG A 221 -1.45 -12.39 5.09
CA ARG A 221 -0.10 -12.33 5.65
C ARG A 221 0.74 -13.52 5.21
N ARG A 222 0.18 -14.73 5.27
CA ARG A 222 0.86 -15.95 4.81
C ARG A 222 1.26 -15.83 3.34
N MET A 223 0.35 -15.38 2.47
CA MET A 223 0.61 -15.24 1.05
C MET A 223 1.61 -14.12 0.73
N ARG A 224 1.47 -12.96 1.35
CA ARG A 224 2.26 -11.77 1.01
C ARG A 224 3.62 -11.71 1.70
N THR A 225 3.73 -12.24 2.91
CA THR A 225 4.94 -12.15 3.72
C THR A 225 5.63 -13.51 3.89
N GLU A 226 4.92 -14.53 4.40
CA GLU A 226 5.55 -15.77 4.85
C GLU A 226 5.90 -16.72 3.69
N SER A 227 5.08 -16.73 2.63
CA SER A 227 5.30 -17.56 1.44
C SER A 227 6.21 -16.91 0.39
N THR A 228 6.58 -15.63 0.57
CA THR A 228 7.50 -14.96 -0.36
C THR A 228 8.94 -15.18 0.06
N PRO A 229 9.87 -15.45 -0.86
CA PRO A 229 11.27 -15.76 -0.52
C PRO A 229 11.98 -14.70 0.31
N THR A 230 11.59 -13.43 0.17
CA THR A 230 12.20 -12.28 0.87
C THR A 230 11.30 -11.64 1.93
N GLY A 231 10.01 -12.02 2.01
CA GLY A 231 9.01 -11.29 2.78
C GLY A 231 9.31 -11.18 4.28
N ILE A 232 9.62 -12.31 4.93
CA ILE A 232 9.99 -12.32 6.35
C ILE A 232 11.28 -11.50 6.61
N PHE A 233 12.24 -11.58 5.71
CA PHE A 233 13.48 -10.82 5.85
C PHE A 233 13.27 -9.32 5.63
N GLN A 234 12.39 -8.93 4.70
CA GLN A 234 12.01 -7.53 4.51
C GLN A 234 11.30 -6.97 5.74
N GLU A 235 10.40 -7.75 6.34
CA GLU A 235 9.74 -7.39 7.60
C GLU A 235 10.74 -7.22 8.74
N GLN A 236 11.72 -8.14 8.87
CA GLN A 236 12.78 -8.01 9.86
C GLN A 236 13.68 -6.80 9.60
N PHE A 237 13.99 -6.51 8.34
CA PHE A 237 14.77 -5.35 7.97
C PHE A 237 14.04 -4.04 8.30
N GLU A 238 12.73 -3.96 8.05
CA GLU A 238 11.88 -2.83 8.42
C GLU A 238 11.91 -2.60 9.95
N SER A 239 11.70 -3.67 10.72
CA SER A 239 11.75 -3.62 12.19
C SER A 239 13.13 -3.26 12.73
N MET A 240 14.20 -3.68 12.08
CA MET A 240 15.57 -3.33 12.45
C MET A 240 15.86 -1.87 12.12
N PHE A 241 15.38 -1.36 10.99
CA PHE A 241 15.63 -0.01 10.52
C PHE A 241 14.98 1.04 11.43
N TRP A 242 13.73 0.84 11.84
CA TRP A 242 13.02 1.72 12.77
C TRP A 242 13.20 1.23 14.21
N MET A 243 14.07 1.88 14.98
CA MET A 243 14.39 1.44 16.34
C MET A 243 13.35 1.86 17.38
N SER A 244 12.82 3.05 17.26
CA SER A 244 11.94 3.65 18.27
C SER A 244 10.60 4.12 17.70
N HIS A 245 10.57 4.50 16.43
CA HIS A 245 9.34 4.99 15.81
C HIS A 245 8.32 3.84 15.56
N PRO A 246 7.00 4.08 15.70
CA PRO A 246 5.96 3.08 15.42
C PRO A 246 5.91 2.58 13.96
N TYR A 247 6.79 3.02 13.09
CA TYR A 247 6.97 2.44 11.75
C TYR A 247 7.69 1.10 11.75
N ASN A 248 8.12 0.60 12.92
CA ASN A 248 8.90 -0.63 13.04
C ASN A 248 8.06 -1.93 12.99
N TRP A 249 6.74 -1.86 13.06
CA TRP A 249 5.88 -3.04 12.88
C TRP A 249 5.17 -3.04 11.53
N PRO A 250 4.90 -4.23 10.99
CA PRO A 250 4.26 -4.35 9.69
C PRO A 250 2.82 -3.81 9.71
N VAL A 251 2.39 -3.19 8.63
CA VAL A 251 1.01 -2.69 8.47
C VAL A 251 -0.02 -3.82 8.61
N ILE A 252 0.31 -5.02 8.15
CA ILE A 252 -0.55 -6.21 8.30
C ILE A 252 -0.60 -6.74 9.75
N GLY A 253 0.31 -6.32 10.63
CA GLY A 253 0.40 -6.73 12.03
C GLY A 253 1.22 -7.99 12.28
N TRP A 254 1.64 -8.16 13.54
CA TRP A 254 2.30 -9.37 14.00
C TRP A 254 1.29 -10.52 14.15
N PRO A 255 1.68 -11.78 13.85
CA PRO A 255 0.77 -12.94 13.98
C PRO A 255 0.14 -13.09 15.37
N SER A 256 0.92 -12.85 16.43
CA SER A 256 0.42 -12.90 17.81
C SER A 256 -0.65 -11.86 18.08
N ASP A 257 -0.49 -10.65 17.56
CA ASP A 257 -1.41 -9.55 17.75
C ASP A 257 -2.71 -9.79 16.96
N LEU A 258 -2.61 -10.26 15.71
CA LEU A 258 -3.76 -10.70 14.93
C LEU A 258 -4.59 -11.78 15.66
N ASN A 259 -3.91 -12.65 16.42
CA ASN A 259 -4.58 -13.66 17.23
C ASN A 259 -5.21 -13.11 18.50
N SER A 260 -4.81 -11.95 19.02
CA SER A 260 -5.15 -11.49 20.36
C SER A 260 -6.29 -10.50 20.43
N TYR A 261 -6.44 -9.59 19.45
CA TYR A 261 -7.42 -8.53 19.59
C TYR A 261 -8.88 -9.01 19.47
N THR A 262 -9.74 -8.28 20.15
CA THR A 262 -11.15 -8.56 20.40
C THR A 262 -12.05 -7.55 19.70
N MET A 263 -13.35 -7.80 19.67
CA MET A 263 -14.33 -6.80 19.23
C MET A 263 -14.30 -5.52 20.09
N GLU A 264 -13.92 -5.64 21.38
CA GLU A 264 -13.75 -4.47 22.26
C GLU A 264 -12.56 -3.59 21.81
N ASP A 265 -11.42 -4.19 21.45
CA ASP A 265 -10.29 -3.47 20.88
C ASP A 265 -10.69 -2.76 19.58
N ALA A 266 -11.44 -3.45 18.73
CA ALA A 266 -11.96 -2.87 17.49
C ALA A 266 -12.93 -1.71 17.75
N GLN A 267 -13.87 -1.85 18.69
CA GLN A 267 -14.80 -0.78 19.04
C GLN A 267 -14.05 0.44 19.58
N ASN A 268 -13.09 0.23 20.48
CA ASN A 268 -12.27 1.30 21.03
C ASN A 268 -11.45 2.02 19.94
N TYR A 269 -10.93 1.25 18.98
CA TYR A 269 -10.20 1.78 17.83
C TYR A 269 -11.11 2.62 16.92
N PHE A 270 -12.29 2.09 16.58
CA PHE A 270 -13.30 2.81 15.79
C PHE A 270 -13.74 4.11 16.47
N ASP A 271 -14.07 4.04 17.76
CA ASP A 271 -14.52 5.19 18.55
C ASP A 271 -13.46 6.28 18.70
N THR A 272 -12.18 5.90 18.59
CA THR A 272 -11.06 6.83 18.67
C THR A 272 -10.74 7.46 17.31
N TYR A 273 -10.70 6.67 16.24
CA TYR A 273 -10.08 7.07 14.98
C TYR A 273 -11.06 7.26 13.82
N TYR A 274 -12.19 6.52 13.80
CA TYR A 274 -13.19 6.59 12.72
C TYR A 274 -14.31 7.59 13.07
N ARG A 275 -13.90 8.77 13.52
CA ARG A 275 -14.79 9.86 13.86
C ARG A 275 -14.65 11.03 12.88
N PRO A 276 -15.73 11.81 12.64
CA PRO A 276 -15.75 12.83 11.61
C PRO A 276 -14.61 13.86 11.73
N ASN A 277 -14.19 14.23 12.94
CA ASN A 277 -13.07 15.14 13.15
C ASN A 277 -11.69 14.58 12.78
N ASN A 278 -11.58 13.27 12.53
CA ASN A 278 -10.36 12.60 12.05
C ASN A 278 -10.47 12.12 10.59
N ILE A 279 -11.57 12.42 9.90
CA ILE A 279 -11.83 11.95 8.53
C ILE A 279 -11.90 13.15 7.59
N VAL A 280 -11.37 12.96 6.37
CA VAL A 280 -11.48 13.92 5.28
C VAL A 280 -12.16 13.26 4.09
N GLY A 281 -13.28 13.81 3.63
CA GLY A 281 -13.92 13.43 2.38
C GLY A 281 -13.30 14.17 1.20
N VAL A 282 -13.24 13.52 0.04
CA VAL A 282 -12.74 14.11 -1.20
C VAL A 282 -13.70 13.76 -2.34
N ILE A 283 -14.16 14.77 -3.08
CA ILE A 283 -15.04 14.59 -4.23
C ILE A 283 -14.47 15.38 -5.41
N VAL A 284 -14.15 14.69 -6.50
CA VAL A 284 -13.57 15.26 -7.72
C VAL A 284 -14.35 14.79 -8.94
N GLY A 285 -14.84 15.70 -9.76
CA GLY A 285 -15.53 15.34 -10.99
C GLY A 285 -16.74 16.21 -11.32
N ASP A 286 -17.67 15.63 -12.08
CA ASP A 286 -18.82 16.34 -12.63
C ASP A 286 -19.99 16.35 -11.65
N PHE A 287 -20.04 17.37 -10.77
CA PHE A 287 -21.10 17.55 -9.79
C PHE A 287 -21.38 19.04 -9.53
N ASP A 288 -22.59 19.32 -9.04
CA ASP A 288 -22.96 20.65 -8.54
C ASP A 288 -22.51 20.82 -7.09
N PRO A 289 -21.67 21.83 -6.76
CA PRO A 289 -21.16 22.03 -5.40
C PRO A 289 -22.25 22.31 -4.37
N ALA A 290 -23.34 22.99 -4.72
CA ALA A 290 -24.42 23.29 -3.79
C ALA A 290 -25.21 22.02 -3.44
N GLN A 291 -25.48 21.18 -4.43
CA GLN A 291 -26.09 19.86 -4.22
C GLN A 291 -25.16 18.97 -3.36
N ALA A 292 -23.87 18.89 -3.69
CA ALA A 292 -22.91 18.10 -2.92
C ALA A 292 -22.89 18.51 -1.44
N LYS A 293 -22.81 19.80 -1.13
CA LYS A 293 -22.85 20.31 0.24
C LYS A 293 -24.15 19.96 0.96
N SER A 294 -25.30 20.03 0.27
CA SER A 294 -26.59 19.65 0.84
C SER A 294 -26.62 18.16 1.22
N LEU A 295 -26.13 17.28 0.33
CA LEU A 295 -26.04 15.85 0.60
C LEU A 295 -25.05 15.56 1.74
N ILE A 296 -23.88 16.19 1.74
CA ILE A 296 -22.87 16.06 2.80
C ILE A 296 -23.48 16.45 4.16
N ASN A 297 -24.17 17.59 4.25
CA ASN A 297 -24.85 18.00 5.49
C ASN A 297 -25.90 16.98 5.94
N THR A 298 -26.70 16.46 5.00
CA THR A 298 -27.78 15.51 5.30
C THR A 298 -27.23 14.19 5.85
N TYR A 299 -26.23 13.62 5.19
CA TYR A 299 -25.77 12.27 5.48
C TYR A 299 -24.64 12.25 6.50
N PHE A 300 -23.60 13.06 6.33
CA PHE A 300 -22.43 13.07 7.24
C PHE A 300 -22.62 14.01 8.44
N GLY A 301 -23.53 14.97 8.37
CA GLY A 301 -23.83 15.86 9.50
C GLY A 301 -24.42 15.15 10.73
N ARG A 302 -25.00 13.96 10.56
CA ARG A 302 -25.52 13.11 11.66
C ARG A 302 -24.43 12.39 12.46
N LEU A 303 -23.20 12.34 11.94
CA LEU A 303 -22.09 11.67 12.62
C LEU A 303 -21.67 12.48 13.85
N GLU A 304 -21.48 11.80 14.97
CA GLU A 304 -21.07 12.44 16.21
C GLU A 304 -19.55 12.67 16.22
N ARG A 305 -19.13 13.91 16.60
CA ARG A 305 -17.73 14.22 16.82
C ARG A 305 -17.15 13.33 17.91
N GLY A 306 -15.98 12.74 17.65
CA GLY A 306 -15.25 11.95 18.63
C GLY A 306 -14.20 12.74 19.41
N PRO A 307 -13.46 12.04 20.31
CA PRO A 307 -12.29 12.63 20.94
C PRO A 307 -11.23 12.99 19.92
N GLU A 308 -10.29 13.86 20.29
CA GLU A 308 -9.08 14.06 19.47
C GLU A 308 -8.21 12.82 19.59
N PRO A 309 -7.78 12.20 18.46
CA PRO A 309 -6.94 11.04 18.51
C PRO A 309 -5.61 11.30 19.20
N PRO A 310 -5.05 10.30 19.90
CA PRO A 310 -3.70 10.38 20.47
C PRO A 310 -2.67 10.74 19.39
N LYS A 311 -1.75 11.63 19.71
CA LYS A 311 -0.68 12.04 18.78
C LYS A 311 0.46 11.02 18.81
N VAL A 312 1.00 10.69 17.66
CA VAL A 312 2.28 9.99 17.57
C VAL A 312 3.38 11.01 17.91
N VAL A 313 4.01 10.82 19.05
CA VAL A 313 5.02 11.76 19.61
C VAL A 313 6.43 11.19 19.58
N THR A 314 6.56 9.89 19.40
CA THR A 314 7.87 9.21 19.39
C THR A 314 8.62 9.57 18.12
N LEU A 315 9.83 10.08 18.28
CA LEU A 315 10.74 10.31 17.17
C LEU A 315 11.66 9.10 16.97
N GLU A 316 12.08 8.89 15.73
CA GLU A 316 13.11 7.90 15.46
C GLU A 316 14.43 8.30 16.13
N HIS A 317 15.06 7.36 16.81
CA HIS A 317 16.34 7.60 17.49
C HIS A 317 17.45 7.74 16.45
N LYS A 318 18.29 8.77 16.61
CA LYS A 318 19.42 8.98 15.70
C LYS A 318 20.35 7.76 15.71
N GLN A 319 20.48 7.10 14.58
CA GLN A 319 21.38 5.96 14.38
C GLN A 319 22.84 6.38 14.62
N GLN A 320 23.62 5.55 15.31
CA GLN A 320 25.01 5.84 15.70
C GLN A 320 26.03 4.92 15.00
N ALA A 321 25.57 3.81 14.45
CA ALA A 321 26.40 2.83 13.74
C ALA A 321 25.62 2.21 12.58
N GLU A 322 26.36 1.71 11.59
CA GLU A 322 25.76 0.93 10.51
C GLU A 322 25.01 -0.29 11.05
N MET A 323 23.84 -0.57 10.49
CA MET A 323 23.09 -1.79 10.73
C MET A 323 23.21 -2.72 9.53
N ARG A 324 23.37 -4.03 9.75
CA ARG A 324 23.47 -5.01 8.68
C ARG A 324 22.63 -6.25 8.96
N MET A 325 21.89 -6.69 7.94
CA MET A 325 21.20 -7.96 7.88
C MET A 325 21.73 -8.77 6.70
N ASN A 326 22.10 -10.03 6.94
CA ASN A 326 22.44 -10.95 5.88
C ASN A 326 21.44 -12.12 5.91
N ALA A 327 20.69 -12.29 4.84
CA ALA A 327 19.69 -13.33 4.70
C ALA A 327 20.09 -14.32 3.58
N GLU A 328 19.67 -15.58 3.75
CA GLU A 328 19.74 -16.59 2.70
C GLU A 328 18.32 -16.99 2.31
N CYS A 329 17.97 -16.84 1.05
CA CYS A 329 16.63 -17.10 0.51
C CYS A 329 16.67 -17.84 -0.83
N ASP A 330 15.54 -18.41 -1.21
CA ASP A 330 15.35 -18.90 -2.57
C ASP A 330 14.96 -17.74 -3.50
N CYS A 331 15.90 -16.82 -3.67
CA CYS A 331 15.70 -15.57 -4.38
C CYS A 331 16.86 -15.23 -5.31
N GLN A 332 16.65 -14.26 -6.21
CA GLN A 332 17.76 -13.61 -6.90
C GLN A 332 18.58 -12.81 -5.88
N PRO A 333 19.92 -12.96 -5.86
CA PRO A 333 20.75 -12.20 -4.95
C PRO A 333 20.54 -10.69 -5.16
N GLN A 334 20.36 -9.96 -4.06
CA GLN A 334 20.02 -8.53 -4.10
C GLN A 334 20.53 -7.81 -2.87
N VAL A 335 20.57 -6.51 -2.94
CA VAL A 335 20.93 -5.64 -1.82
C VAL A 335 19.94 -4.49 -1.72
N GLU A 336 19.61 -4.13 -0.49
CA GLU A 336 18.92 -2.89 -0.17
C GLU A 336 19.75 -2.07 0.83
N VAL A 337 19.92 -0.78 0.57
CA VAL A 337 20.62 0.17 1.46
C VAL A 337 19.68 1.31 1.77
N ARG A 338 19.34 1.48 3.05
CA ARG A 338 18.46 2.56 3.54
C ARG A 338 19.24 3.59 4.36
N TYR A 339 18.78 4.83 4.28
CA TYR A 339 19.25 5.94 5.11
C TYR A 339 18.06 6.68 5.69
N HIS A 340 18.08 7.00 6.98
CA HIS A 340 17.05 7.88 7.55
C HIS A 340 17.15 9.26 6.92
N THR A 341 16.02 9.80 6.51
CA THR A 341 15.89 11.13 5.92
C THR A 341 14.77 11.92 6.62
N VAL A 342 14.11 12.77 5.90
CA VAL A 342 13.19 13.79 6.42
C VAL A 342 11.73 13.40 6.26
N PRO A 343 10.84 13.87 7.15
CA PRO A 343 9.40 13.64 7.03
C PRO A 343 8.81 14.45 5.87
N PHE A 344 7.57 14.16 5.53
CA PHE A 344 6.74 14.88 4.58
C PHE A 344 6.69 16.38 4.88
N GLY A 345 6.80 17.20 3.84
CA GLY A 345 6.76 18.65 3.94
C GLY A 345 8.05 19.32 4.43
N HIS A 346 9.12 18.55 4.65
CA HIS A 346 10.42 19.11 5.04
C HIS A 346 11.09 19.88 3.89
N ALA A 347 11.89 20.89 4.22
CA ALA A 347 12.58 21.73 3.22
C ALA A 347 13.51 20.95 2.27
N ASP A 348 14.08 19.84 2.72
CA ASP A 348 15.01 19.01 1.93
C ASP A 348 14.31 17.94 1.08
N GLU A 349 13.01 17.76 1.23
CA GLU A 349 12.24 16.72 0.54
C GLU A 349 12.37 16.85 -0.99
N ALA A 350 12.23 18.07 -1.53
CA ALA A 350 12.34 18.31 -2.98
C ALA A 350 13.73 17.96 -3.53
N ALA A 351 14.80 18.27 -2.79
CA ALA A 351 16.16 17.94 -3.19
C ALA A 351 16.44 16.43 -3.17
N LEU A 352 15.92 15.71 -2.15
CA LEU A 352 16.01 14.26 -2.06
C LEU A 352 15.19 13.57 -3.16
N THR A 353 14.01 14.10 -3.50
CA THR A 353 13.20 13.62 -4.62
C THR A 353 13.93 13.82 -5.95
N VAL A 354 14.50 15.00 -6.20
CA VAL A 354 15.33 15.25 -7.41
C VAL A 354 16.52 14.30 -7.44
N MET A 355 17.18 14.04 -6.31
CA MET A 355 18.30 13.10 -6.22
C MET A 355 17.86 11.68 -6.63
N SER A 356 16.69 11.20 -6.17
CA SER A 356 16.19 9.89 -6.59
C SER A 356 15.88 9.82 -8.08
N GLU A 357 15.30 10.87 -8.65
CA GLU A 357 14.99 10.95 -10.08
C GLU A 357 16.25 11.02 -10.99
N LEU A 358 17.33 11.64 -10.54
CA LEU A 358 18.62 11.63 -11.23
C LEU A 358 19.23 10.22 -11.32
N LEU A 359 18.94 9.39 -10.35
CA LEU A 359 19.43 8.02 -10.25
C LEU A 359 18.62 7.05 -11.11
N ASN A 360 17.30 7.29 -11.28
CA ASN A 360 16.33 6.37 -11.85
C ASN A 360 16.12 6.48 -13.36
N GLY A 361 15.45 5.44 -13.90
CA GLY A 361 15.08 5.32 -15.31
C GLY A 361 16.24 4.95 -16.23
N ARG A 362 15.93 4.59 -17.48
CA ARG A 362 16.94 4.16 -18.48
C ARG A 362 18.04 5.18 -18.76
N THR A 363 17.77 6.46 -18.53
CA THR A 363 18.74 7.54 -18.70
C THR A 363 19.31 8.01 -17.38
N GLY A 364 18.94 7.39 -16.26
CA GLY A 364 19.44 7.66 -14.93
C GLY A 364 20.80 7.01 -14.67
N ARG A 365 21.46 7.45 -13.61
CA ARG A 365 22.83 7.05 -13.30
C ARG A 365 22.95 5.57 -12.96
N LEU A 366 21.98 5.02 -12.20
CA LEU A 366 22.00 3.61 -11.78
C LEU A 366 21.90 2.67 -12.98
N TYR A 367 20.92 2.88 -13.86
CA TYR A 367 20.77 2.06 -15.06
C TYR A 367 22.01 2.10 -15.95
N LYS A 368 22.51 3.31 -16.25
CA LYS A 368 23.69 3.48 -17.11
C LYS A 368 24.95 2.84 -16.53
N ASN A 369 25.15 2.93 -15.22
CA ASN A 369 26.39 2.48 -14.62
C ASN A 369 26.34 0.99 -14.20
N LEU A 370 25.23 0.52 -13.60
CA LEU A 370 25.14 -0.83 -13.04
C LEU A 370 24.57 -1.82 -14.05
N VAL A 371 23.57 -1.40 -14.86
CA VAL A 371 22.88 -2.32 -15.79
C VAL A 371 23.59 -2.36 -17.16
N GLU A 372 23.85 -1.18 -17.79
CA GLU A 372 24.48 -1.10 -19.10
C GLU A 372 26.02 -1.10 -19.02
N GLY A 373 26.61 -0.35 -18.08
CA GLY A 373 28.06 -0.11 -18.04
C GLY A 373 28.84 -1.26 -17.41
N LYS A 374 28.60 -1.54 -16.13
CA LYS A 374 29.28 -2.62 -15.39
C LYS A 374 28.66 -4.00 -15.62
N GLU A 375 27.41 -4.04 -16.09
CA GLU A 375 26.63 -5.26 -16.31
C GLU A 375 26.51 -6.18 -15.09
N ILE A 376 26.56 -5.61 -13.87
CA ILE A 376 26.46 -6.34 -12.59
C ILE A 376 25.05 -6.39 -12.03
N ALA A 377 24.12 -5.56 -12.53
CA ALA A 377 22.74 -5.52 -12.09
C ALA A 377 21.77 -5.92 -13.19
N SER A 378 20.72 -6.67 -12.84
CA SER A 378 19.53 -6.88 -13.67
C SER A 378 18.56 -5.71 -13.53
N SER A 379 18.49 -5.15 -12.33
CA SER A 379 17.73 -3.94 -12.00
C SER A 379 18.43 -3.15 -10.90
N ALA A 380 18.27 -1.82 -10.93
CA ALA A 380 18.74 -0.94 -9.87
C ALA A 380 17.90 0.33 -9.84
N PHE A 381 17.45 0.73 -8.66
CA PHE A 381 16.65 1.93 -8.45
C PHE A 381 16.91 2.56 -7.09
N ALA A 382 16.53 3.82 -6.94
CA ALA A 382 16.58 4.57 -5.70
C ALA A 382 15.21 5.19 -5.42
N GLN A 383 14.82 5.28 -4.15
CA GLN A 383 13.51 5.82 -3.76
C GLN A 383 13.66 6.74 -2.56
N ASN A 384 13.06 7.94 -2.65
CA ASN A 384 12.87 8.84 -1.53
C ASN A 384 11.47 8.65 -0.97
N ASN A 385 11.36 8.19 0.28
CA ASN A 385 10.09 7.96 0.97
C ASN A 385 9.94 8.95 2.12
N ASN A 386 9.05 9.91 1.95
CA ASN A 386 8.73 10.89 2.97
C ASN A 386 7.35 10.53 3.56
N MET A 387 7.37 9.88 4.71
CA MET A 387 6.16 9.56 5.47
C MET A 387 5.87 10.70 6.46
N LYS A 388 4.73 10.68 7.11
CA LYS A 388 4.22 11.81 7.92
C LYS A 388 5.18 12.27 9.02
N TYR A 389 5.83 11.33 9.72
CA TYR A 389 6.64 11.62 10.90
C TYR A 389 8.15 11.44 10.70
N ALA A 390 8.55 10.64 9.74
CA ALA A 390 9.95 10.36 9.41
C ALA A 390 10.06 9.94 7.95
N GLY A 391 11.26 9.90 7.39
CA GLY A 391 11.48 9.45 6.03
C GLY A 391 12.72 8.59 5.91
N TYR A 392 12.85 7.93 4.78
CA TYR A 392 14.06 7.22 4.39
C TYR A 392 14.32 7.32 2.89
N PHE A 393 15.58 7.17 2.53
CA PHE A 393 16.01 7.00 1.16
C PHE A 393 16.55 5.58 1.00
N ALA A 394 16.06 4.85 0.02
CA ALA A 394 16.48 3.49 -0.28
C ALA A 394 17.18 3.40 -1.63
N PHE A 395 18.23 2.61 -1.71
CA PHE A 395 18.79 2.05 -2.92
C PHE A 395 18.52 0.54 -2.92
N SER A 396 18.02 0.01 -4.01
CA SER A 396 17.77 -1.43 -4.18
C SER A 396 18.29 -1.89 -5.53
N ALA A 397 18.93 -3.06 -5.58
CA ALA A 397 19.44 -3.65 -6.81
C ALA A 397 19.50 -5.18 -6.73
N GLU A 398 19.18 -5.82 -7.86
CA GLU A 398 19.36 -7.27 -8.07
C GLU A 398 20.60 -7.55 -8.92
N THR A 399 21.30 -8.64 -8.60
CA THR A 399 22.50 -9.03 -9.34
C THR A 399 22.20 -9.58 -10.75
N LYS A 400 23.19 -9.50 -11.63
CA LYS A 400 23.20 -10.11 -12.98
C LYS A 400 24.43 -11.01 -13.12
N GLY A 401 24.22 -12.20 -13.66
CA GLY A 401 25.32 -13.15 -13.88
C GLY A 401 25.97 -13.59 -12.57
N ASP A 402 27.31 -13.56 -12.53
CA ASP A 402 28.11 -13.99 -11.37
C ASP A 402 28.37 -12.87 -10.36
N ALA A 403 27.77 -11.70 -10.53
CA ALA A 403 27.92 -10.60 -9.60
C ALA A 403 27.33 -10.94 -8.21
N ALA A 404 27.99 -10.49 -7.15
CA ALA A 404 27.52 -10.64 -5.79
C ALA A 404 26.82 -9.36 -5.27
N PRO A 405 25.93 -9.44 -4.28
CA PRO A 405 25.30 -8.25 -3.69
C PRO A 405 26.28 -7.18 -3.22
N ILE A 406 27.45 -7.58 -2.75
CA ILE A 406 28.51 -6.64 -2.33
C ILE A 406 29.06 -5.80 -3.50
N ASP A 407 29.00 -6.30 -4.74
CA ASP A 407 29.45 -5.54 -5.92
C ASP A 407 28.44 -4.44 -6.24
N LEU A 408 27.15 -4.69 -6.05
CA LEU A 408 26.08 -3.69 -6.17
C LEU A 408 26.19 -2.64 -5.08
N GLU A 409 26.42 -3.04 -3.84
CA GLU A 409 26.62 -2.15 -2.70
C GLU A 409 27.80 -1.20 -2.91
N ARG A 410 28.95 -1.73 -3.38
CA ARG A 410 30.12 -0.89 -3.72
C ARG A 410 29.83 0.08 -4.86
N ALA A 411 29.15 -0.38 -5.90
CA ALA A 411 28.79 0.47 -7.03
C ALA A 411 27.82 1.60 -6.60
N TRP A 412 26.91 1.32 -5.66
CA TRP A 412 26.08 2.36 -5.05
C TRP A 412 26.92 3.42 -4.33
N TYR A 413 27.89 3.03 -3.52
CA TYR A 413 28.74 3.98 -2.80
C TYR A 413 29.61 4.80 -3.74
N GLU A 414 30.04 4.26 -4.88
CA GLU A 414 30.74 5.01 -5.92
C GLU A 414 29.85 6.10 -6.53
N GLU A 415 28.58 5.78 -6.84
CA GLU A 415 27.63 6.78 -7.36
C GLU A 415 27.27 7.83 -6.32
N LEU A 416 27.05 7.42 -5.08
CA LEU A 416 26.81 8.32 -3.97
C LEU A 416 28.00 9.28 -3.77
N LYS A 417 29.23 8.76 -3.84
CA LYS A 417 30.43 9.58 -3.72
C LYS A 417 30.53 10.65 -4.81
N LYS A 418 30.13 10.34 -6.05
CA LYS A 418 30.07 11.35 -7.13
C LYS A 418 29.07 12.46 -6.77
N LEU A 419 27.85 12.11 -6.29
CA LEU A 419 26.86 13.08 -5.85
C LEU A 419 27.35 13.96 -4.68
N GLN A 420 28.20 13.41 -3.82
CA GLN A 420 28.79 14.14 -2.68
C GLN A 420 29.94 15.07 -3.07
N THR A 421 30.69 14.75 -4.12
CA THR A 421 31.93 15.46 -4.46
C THR A 421 31.83 16.29 -5.74
N GLU A 422 30.88 16.01 -6.59
CA GLU A 422 30.71 16.67 -7.90
C GLU A 422 29.30 17.26 -8.01
N LEU A 423 29.18 18.44 -8.56
CA LEU A 423 27.88 19.02 -8.88
C LEU A 423 27.23 18.25 -10.06
N VAL A 424 25.95 17.99 -9.98
CA VAL A 424 25.18 17.45 -11.10
C VAL A 424 25.15 18.47 -12.23
N SER A 425 25.24 18.01 -13.48
CA SER A 425 25.22 18.91 -14.63
C SER A 425 23.84 19.57 -14.80
N ASP A 426 23.83 20.81 -15.28
CA ASP A 426 22.61 21.55 -15.61
C ASP A 426 21.68 20.74 -16.54
N ARG A 427 22.26 19.98 -17.47
CA ARG A 427 21.51 19.13 -18.40
C ARG A 427 20.78 18.00 -17.71
N GLU A 428 21.42 17.30 -16.74
CA GLU A 428 20.79 16.23 -15.96
C GLU A 428 19.69 16.80 -15.08
N LEU A 429 19.98 17.88 -14.37
CA LEU A 429 19.04 18.55 -13.49
C LEU A 429 17.81 19.05 -14.25
N GLN A 430 18.01 19.73 -15.38
CA GLN A 430 16.90 20.25 -16.19
C GLN A 430 16.05 19.12 -16.80
N LYS A 431 16.68 18.00 -17.18
CA LYS A 431 15.94 16.82 -17.66
C LYS A 431 14.98 16.30 -16.60
N VAL A 432 15.45 16.11 -15.37
CA VAL A 432 14.61 15.63 -14.25
C VAL A 432 13.48 16.62 -13.95
N LYS A 433 13.76 17.91 -13.88
CA LYS A 433 12.74 18.94 -13.68
C LYS A 433 11.64 18.92 -14.74
N ASN A 434 12.03 18.77 -16.01
CA ASN A 434 11.08 18.69 -17.13
C ASN A 434 10.25 17.40 -17.07
N GLN A 435 10.85 16.29 -16.69
CA GLN A 435 10.15 15.01 -16.53
C GLN A 435 9.14 15.09 -15.38
N SER A 436 9.56 15.56 -14.22
CA SER A 436 8.66 15.78 -13.08
C SER A 436 7.48 16.69 -13.42
N ALA A 437 7.71 17.79 -14.14
CA ALA A 437 6.64 18.67 -14.60
C ALA A 437 5.65 17.95 -15.55
N ALA A 438 6.14 17.09 -16.44
CA ALA A 438 5.30 16.31 -17.34
C ALA A 438 4.47 15.24 -16.58
N ASP A 439 5.06 14.61 -15.55
CA ASP A 439 4.38 13.60 -14.72
C ASP A 439 3.26 14.23 -13.91
N VAL A 440 3.51 15.39 -13.29
CA VAL A 440 2.47 16.17 -12.61
C VAL A 440 1.33 16.53 -13.56
N TYR A 441 1.66 17.03 -14.76
CA TYR A 441 0.61 17.36 -15.74
C TYR A 441 -0.25 16.12 -16.10
N ARG A 442 0.36 14.96 -16.31
CA ARG A 442 -0.34 13.72 -16.61
C ARG A 442 -1.24 13.26 -15.44
N SER A 443 -0.74 13.36 -14.22
CA SER A 443 -1.52 12.93 -13.04
C SER A 443 -2.74 13.82 -12.81
N LEU A 444 -2.69 15.10 -13.19
CA LEU A 444 -3.81 16.05 -13.08
C LEU A 444 -4.88 15.92 -14.19
N GLN A 445 -4.74 15.02 -15.15
CA GLN A 445 -5.73 14.80 -16.21
C GLN A 445 -6.87 13.89 -15.78
N ASN A 446 -6.69 13.08 -14.75
CA ASN A 446 -7.65 12.08 -14.32
C ASN A 446 -8.24 12.43 -12.94
N ASN A 447 -9.59 12.47 -12.85
CA ASN A 447 -10.31 12.79 -11.62
C ASN A 447 -9.94 11.86 -10.46
N PHE A 448 -9.78 10.57 -10.75
CA PHE A 448 -9.42 9.57 -9.76
C PHE A 448 -8.04 9.83 -9.13
N PHE A 449 -7.03 10.11 -9.96
CA PHE A 449 -5.69 10.43 -9.43
C PHE A 449 -5.63 11.76 -8.67
N ILE A 450 -6.43 12.75 -9.07
CA ILE A 450 -6.54 14.02 -8.30
C ILE A 450 -7.18 13.75 -6.94
N MET A 451 -8.26 12.97 -6.90
CA MET A 451 -8.95 12.60 -5.67
C MET A 451 -8.00 11.87 -4.70
N LEU A 452 -7.25 10.87 -5.19
CA LEU A 452 -6.26 10.15 -4.40
C LEU A 452 -5.18 11.08 -3.85
N GLN A 453 -4.60 11.95 -4.70
CA GLN A 453 -3.55 12.88 -4.28
C GLN A 453 -4.06 13.89 -3.24
N LEU A 454 -5.25 14.45 -3.43
CA LEU A 454 -5.85 15.38 -2.48
C LEU A 454 -6.07 14.73 -1.12
N GLY A 455 -6.64 13.53 -1.07
CA GLY A 455 -6.85 12.81 0.18
C GLY A 455 -5.54 12.39 0.85
N TYR A 456 -4.62 11.83 0.07
CA TYR A 456 -3.32 11.40 0.57
C TYR A 456 -2.53 12.58 1.18
N TYR A 457 -2.37 13.67 0.45
CA TYR A 457 -1.61 14.83 0.95
C TYR A 457 -2.29 15.52 2.12
N GLU A 458 -3.63 15.60 2.10
CA GLU A 458 -4.38 16.16 3.25
C GLU A 458 -4.19 15.33 4.52
N ALA A 459 -4.09 14.01 4.43
CA ALA A 459 -3.83 13.15 5.58
C ALA A 459 -2.38 13.26 6.08
N GLN A 460 -1.42 13.49 5.18
CA GLN A 460 -0.01 13.67 5.50
C GLN A 460 0.28 15.03 6.14
N GLY A 461 -0.30 16.13 5.63
CA GLY A 461 0.02 17.45 6.15
C GLY A 461 -0.70 18.62 5.50
N GLY A 462 -1.29 18.44 4.32
CA GLY A 462 -2.06 19.48 3.62
C GLY A 462 -2.14 19.23 2.11
N TRP A 463 -3.33 19.36 1.57
CA TRP A 463 -3.60 19.16 0.14
C TRP A 463 -2.82 20.12 -0.76
N GLU A 464 -2.40 21.29 -0.27
CA GLU A 464 -1.64 22.29 -1.01
C GLU A 464 -0.32 21.76 -1.55
N TYR A 465 0.15 20.64 -1.00
CA TYR A 465 1.35 19.94 -1.45
C TYR A 465 1.28 19.59 -2.95
N ILE A 466 0.12 19.24 -3.49
CA ILE A 466 -0.09 18.96 -4.92
C ILE A 466 0.39 20.09 -5.83
N ASN A 467 0.31 21.35 -5.35
CA ASN A 467 0.76 22.53 -6.09
C ASN A 467 2.16 23.00 -5.68
N ASN A 468 2.55 22.76 -4.43
CA ASN A 468 3.79 23.31 -3.86
C ASN A 468 5.00 22.46 -4.21
N MET A 469 4.88 21.14 -4.17
CA MET A 469 6.00 20.22 -4.44
C MET A 469 6.56 20.36 -5.88
N PRO A 470 5.74 20.47 -6.94
CA PRO A 470 6.25 20.74 -8.29
C PRO A 470 7.07 22.03 -8.39
N ARG A 471 6.66 23.08 -7.67
CA ARG A 471 7.42 24.35 -7.64
C ARG A 471 8.72 24.19 -6.87
N ALA A 472 8.70 23.48 -5.74
CA ALA A 472 9.90 23.19 -4.96
C ALA A 472 10.92 22.39 -5.79
N ILE A 473 10.49 21.37 -6.53
CA ILE A 473 11.35 20.61 -7.46
C ILE A 473 11.98 21.52 -8.53
N GLN A 474 11.20 22.44 -9.13
CA GLN A 474 11.74 23.38 -10.11
C GLN A 474 12.79 24.34 -9.52
N ALA A 475 12.72 24.64 -8.23
CA ALA A 475 13.67 25.52 -7.55
C ALA A 475 14.96 24.81 -7.11
N VAL A 476 15.02 23.48 -7.03
CA VAL A 476 16.21 22.72 -6.60
C VAL A 476 17.43 23.06 -7.46
N THR A 477 18.56 23.29 -6.83
CA THR A 477 19.86 23.56 -7.46
C THR A 477 20.77 22.33 -7.41
N ALA A 478 21.88 22.36 -8.17
CA ALA A 478 22.91 21.33 -8.10
C ALA A 478 23.58 21.29 -6.70
N ASP A 479 23.74 22.47 -6.08
CA ASP A 479 24.27 22.59 -4.71
C ASP A 479 23.31 21.94 -3.68
N ASP A 480 21.99 22.06 -3.86
CA ASP A 480 21.01 21.41 -2.99
C ASP A 480 21.12 19.88 -3.05
N VAL A 481 21.26 19.31 -4.23
CA VAL A 481 21.47 17.86 -4.43
C VAL A 481 22.75 17.40 -3.72
N GLN A 482 23.86 18.13 -3.92
CA GLN A 482 25.13 17.80 -3.27
C GLN A 482 25.05 17.96 -1.74
N ARG A 483 24.37 18.98 -1.26
CA ARG A 483 24.16 19.24 0.17
C ARG A 483 23.40 18.10 0.83
N VAL A 484 22.27 17.66 0.27
CA VAL A 484 21.49 16.55 0.85
C VAL A 484 22.26 15.23 0.76
N ALA A 485 23.01 14.98 -0.32
CA ALA A 485 23.89 13.82 -0.45
C ALA A 485 24.95 13.76 0.67
N ASN A 486 25.48 14.91 1.11
CA ASN A 486 26.43 14.99 2.22
C ASN A 486 25.74 14.95 3.59
N SER A 487 24.51 15.45 3.72
CA SER A 487 23.83 15.58 5.02
C SER A 487 23.28 14.26 5.54
N TYR A 488 22.73 13.42 4.66
CA TYR A 488 21.96 12.23 5.07
C TYR A 488 22.68 10.91 4.81
N PHE A 489 23.59 10.83 3.85
CA PHE A 489 24.16 9.56 3.38
C PHE A 489 25.53 9.27 3.99
N SER A 490 25.56 9.20 5.31
CA SER A 490 26.76 8.80 6.08
C SER A 490 26.72 7.29 6.42
N GLU A 491 27.88 6.73 6.68
CA GLU A 491 28.02 5.32 7.10
C GLU A 491 27.24 5.02 8.38
N THR A 492 27.24 5.94 9.33
CA THR A 492 26.53 5.79 10.60
C THR A 492 25.01 5.93 10.50
N ASN A 493 24.50 6.40 9.36
CA ASN A 493 23.06 6.58 9.10
C ASN A 493 22.48 5.52 8.17
N ARG A 494 23.25 4.50 7.79
CA ARG A 494 22.79 3.49 6.83
C ARG A 494 22.43 2.16 7.50
N ALA A 495 21.42 1.50 6.91
CA ALA A 495 21.11 0.11 7.15
C ALA A 495 21.23 -0.66 5.84
N VAL A 496 21.80 -1.85 5.87
CA VAL A 496 22.05 -2.68 4.69
C VAL A 496 21.41 -4.04 4.89
N ALA A 497 20.55 -4.44 3.95
CA ALA A 497 20.05 -5.81 3.85
C ALA A 497 20.67 -6.49 2.63
N THR A 498 21.34 -7.60 2.85
CA THR A 498 21.91 -8.45 1.79
C THR A 498 21.13 -9.76 1.74
N PHE A 499 20.61 -10.07 0.57
CA PHE A 499 19.89 -11.32 0.31
C PHE A 499 20.76 -12.17 -0.59
N ASN A 500 21.20 -13.31 -0.08
CA ASN A 500 22.02 -14.27 -0.81
C ASN A 500 21.15 -15.45 -1.25
N ARG A 501 21.47 -16.03 -2.40
CA ARG A 501 20.79 -17.26 -2.84
C ARG A 501 21.19 -18.39 -1.92
N LYS A 502 20.18 -19.12 -1.40
CA LYS A 502 20.40 -20.31 -0.59
C LYS A 502 21.17 -21.38 -1.38
N ALA A 503 22.17 -21.99 -0.77
CA ALA A 503 22.97 -23.03 -1.41
C ALA A 503 22.09 -24.20 -1.89
N GLY A 504 22.24 -24.58 -3.16
CA GLY A 504 21.44 -25.63 -3.80
C GLY A 504 20.13 -25.16 -4.45
N SER A 505 19.70 -23.91 -4.25
CA SER A 505 18.62 -23.32 -5.04
C SER A 505 19.17 -22.87 -6.41
N THR A 506 18.53 -23.28 -7.47
CA THR A 506 18.83 -22.80 -8.83
C THR A 506 17.75 -21.80 -9.24
N GLU A 507 18.14 -20.77 -9.98
CA GLU A 507 17.14 -19.90 -10.61
C GLU A 507 16.18 -20.78 -11.43
N ASP A 508 14.89 -20.57 -11.24
CA ASP A 508 13.86 -21.25 -12.02
C ASP A 508 14.09 -20.96 -13.51
N PRO A 509 14.49 -21.94 -14.34
CA PRO A 509 14.84 -21.70 -15.73
C PRO A 509 13.66 -21.16 -16.55
N ASP A 510 12.43 -21.51 -16.17
CA ASP A 510 11.22 -21.02 -16.84
C ASP A 510 10.95 -19.56 -16.49
N PHE A 511 11.21 -19.17 -15.24
CA PHE A 511 11.13 -17.77 -14.82
C PHE A 511 12.21 -16.91 -15.48
N ALA A 512 13.45 -17.37 -15.51
CA ALA A 512 14.53 -16.67 -16.18
C ALA A 512 14.24 -16.45 -17.68
N ALA A 513 13.72 -17.48 -18.36
CA ALA A 513 13.32 -17.40 -19.76
C ALA A 513 12.14 -16.40 -19.97
N MET A 514 11.13 -16.44 -19.13
CA MET A 514 10.02 -15.49 -19.16
C MET A 514 10.54 -14.05 -18.99
N LYS A 515 11.31 -13.79 -17.93
CA LYS A 515 11.85 -12.45 -17.62
C LYS A 515 12.70 -11.89 -18.77
N ALA A 516 13.52 -12.73 -19.39
CA ALA A 516 14.37 -12.34 -20.53
C ALA A 516 13.58 -12.01 -21.81
N ALA A 517 12.40 -12.61 -21.98
CA ALA A 517 11.55 -12.39 -23.16
C ALA A 517 10.59 -11.19 -23.02
N LEU A 518 10.44 -10.64 -21.81
CA LEU A 518 9.55 -9.50 -21.56
C LEU A 518 10.19 -8.16 -21.97
N PRO A 519 9.35 -7.17 -22.42
CA PRO A 519 9.78 -5.79 -22.52
C PRO A 519 10.33 -5.28 -21.19
N ALA A 520 11.32 -4.38 -21.21
CA ALA A 520 12.04 -3.96 -20.01
C ALA A 520 11.15 -3.40 -18.89
N GLU A 521 10.03 -2.73 -19.25
CA GLU A 521 9.06 -2.22 -18.28
C GLU A 521 8.31 -3.36 -17.57
N MET A 522 7.98 -4.42 -18.29
CA MET A 522 7.32 -5.60 -17.74
C MET A 522 8.30 -6.54 -17.04
N ALA A 523 9.56 -6.60 -17.49
CA ALA A 523 10.61 -7.39 -16.85
C ALA A 523 10.89 -6.92 -15.40
N ALA A 524 10.71 -5.64 -15.10
CA ALA A 524 10.77 -5.11 -13.73
C ALA A 524 9.64 -5.65 -12.84
N MET A 525 8.48 -5.97 -13.43
CA MET A 525 7.31 -6.53 -12.73
C MET A 525 7.31 -8.07 -12.71
N ALA A 526 8.25 -8.72 -13.39
CA ALA A 526 8.30 -10.19 -13.52
C ALA A 526 8.28 -10.93 -12.16
N PRO A 527 8.97 -10.50 -11.10
CA PRO A 527 8.90 -11.15 -9.79
C PRO A 527 7.48 -11.13 -9.21
N MET A 528 6.78 -10.01 -9.30
CA MET A 528 5.40 -9.86 -8.84
C MET A 528 4.44 -10.73 -9.67
N ILE A 529 4.62 -10.78 -10.99
CA ILE A 529 3.85 -11.64 -11.89
C ILE A 529 4.06 -13.12 -11.53
N LYS A 530 5.31 -13.55 -11.31
CA LYS A 530 5.62 -14.91 -10.85
C LYS A 530 4.91 -15.21 -9.54
N GLN A 531 5.05 -14.35 -8.56
CA GLN A 531 4.44 -14.51 -7.24
C GLN A 531 2.92 -14.65 -7.34
N GLN A 532 2.26 -13.80 -8.14
CA GLN A 532 0.82 -13.86 -8.33
C GLN A 532 0.37 -15.19 -8.97
N ILE A 533 1.09 -15.67 -9.98
CA ILE A 533 0.82 -16.97 -10.61
C ILE A 533 1.01 -18.10 -9.59
N GLU A 534 2.12 -18.13 -8.89
CA GLU A 534 2.44 -19.22 -7.94
C GLU A 534 1.47 -19.22 -6.74
N SER A 535 1.05 -18.06 -6.25
CA SER A 535 0.05 -17.97 -5.16
C SER A 535 -1.32 -18.49 -5.59
N GLN A 536 -1.79 -18.16 -6.79
CA GLN A 536 -3.05 -18.69 -7.34
C GLN A 536 -3.00 -20.21 -7.52
N LEU A 537 -1.86 -20.74 -7.95
CA LEU A 537 -1.68 -22.19 -8.15
C LEU A 537 -1.59 -22.97 -6.84
N ALA A 538 -1.11 -22.36 -5.77
CA ALA A 538 -0.95 -23.01 -4.46
C ALA A 538 -2.29 -23.38 -3.82
N SER A 539 -3.33 -22.56 -4.02
CA SER A 539 -4.67 -22.73 -3.44
C SER A 539 -5.66 -23.46 -4.36
N ALA A 540 -5.32 -23.68 -5.63
CA ALA A 540 -6.23 -24.23 -6.63
C ALA A 540 -6.34 -25.76 -6.52
N SER A 541 -7.56 -26.27 -6.65
CA SER A 541 -7.85 -27.70 -6.77
C SER A 541 -7.43 -28.27 -8.13
N LEU A 542 -7.34 -29.60 -8.23
CA LEU A 542 -6.97 -30.27 -9.47
C LEU A 542 -7.90 -29.92 -10.65
N ASP A 543 -9.22 -29.86 -10.38
CA ASP A 543 -10.22 -29.53 -11.41
C ASP A 543 -10.10 -28.08 -11.87
N GLU A 544 -9.90 -27.13 -10.95
CA GLU A 544 -9.67 -25.71 -11.27
C GLU A 544 -8.39 -25.52 -12.09
N LEU A 545 -7.33 -26.23 -11.76
CA LEU A 545 -6.06 -26.18 -12.50
C LEU A 545 -6.20 -26.74 -13.91
N MET A 546 -6.95 -27.84 -14.10
CA MET A 546 -7.21 -28.41 -15.43
C MET A 546 -8.06 -27.48 -16.29
N GLN A 547 -9.06 -26.82 -15.70
CA GLN A 547 -9.85 -25.82 -16.37
C GLN A 547 -9.01 -24.59 -16.74
N ALA A 548 -8.23 -24.04 -15.81
CA ALA A 548 -7.34 -22.91 -16.03
C ALA A 548 -6.31 -23.20 -17.13
N GLN A 549 -5.78 -24.43 -17.20
CA GLN A 549 -4.87 -24.85 -18.27
C GLN A 549 -5.54 -24.78 -19.66
N ALA A 550 -6.75 -25.31 -19.76
CA ALA A 550 -7.49 -25.30 -21.03
C ALA A 550 -7.87 -23.88 -21.49
N GLU A 551 -8.33 -23.04 -20.57
CA GLU A 551 -8.69 -21.64 -20.83
C GLU A 551 -7.47 -20.81 -21.24
N THR A 552 -6.34 -20.94 -20.53
CA THR A 552 -5.10 -20.25 -20.83
C THR A 552 -4.57 -20.64 -22.21
N GLN A 553 -4.62 -21.95 -22.56
CA GLN A 553 -4.24 -22.44 -23.86
C GLN A 553 -5.10 -21.90 -25.00
N ALA A 554 -6.42 -21.78 -24.79
CA ALA A 554 -7.34 -21.23 -25.78
C ALA A 554 -7.13 -19.72 -26.02
N GLN A 555 -6.77 -18.98 -24.98
CA GLN A 555 -6.53 -17.54 -25.06
C GLN A 555 -5.18 -17.17 -25.67
N MET A 556 -4.19 -18.07 -25.64
CA MET A 556 -2.81 -17.78 -26.09
C MET A 556 -2.72 -17.30 -27.55
N ALA A 557 -3.59 -17.78 -28.44
CA ALA A 557 -3.59 -17.40 -29.85
C ALA A 557 -4.04 -15.94 -30.09
N GLN A 558 -4.83 -15.38 -29.19
CA GLN A 558 -5.43 -14.04 -29.31
C GLN A 558 -4.65 -12.99 -28.50
N MET A 559 -3.63 -13.39 -27.73
CA MET A 559 -2.89 -12.48 -26.87
C MET A 559 -1.84 -11.62 -27.60
N PRO A 560 -1.62 -10.38 -27.12
CA PRO A 560 -0.50 -9.55 -27.55
C PRO A 560 0.83 -10.30 -27.40
N ALA A 561 1.75 -10.11 -28.34
CA ALA A 561 3.04 -10.78 -28.36
C ALA A 561 3.85 -10.58 -27.07
N GLU A 562 3.69 -9.41 -26.45
CA GLU A 562 4.36 -9.01 -25.20
C GLU A 562 3.90 -9.81 -23.98
N MET A 563 2.67 -10.34 -23.98
CA MET A 563 2.10 -11.14 -22.88
C MET A 563 2.34 -12.65 -23.04
N LYS A 564 2.72 -13.11 -24.21
CA LYS A 564 2.94 -14.55 -24.45
C LYS A 564 3.95 -15.20 -23.51
N PRO A 565 5.10 -14.59 -23.18
CA PRO A 565 6.06 -15.18 -22.25
C PRO A 565 5.46 -15.43 -20.86
N VAL A 566 4.58 -14.55 -20.38
CA VAL A 566 3.90 -14.71 -19.09
C VAL A 566 2.95 -15.91 -19.11
N MET A 567 2.18 -16.05 -20.19
CA MET A 567 1.23 -17.15 -20.33
C MET A 567 1.90 -18.51 -20.52
N GLU A 568 3.02 -18.55 -21.25
CA GLU A 568 3.83 -19.76 -21.38
C GLU A 568 4.42 -20.20 -20.04
N PHE A 569 4.90 -19.24 -19.24
CA PHE A 569 5.33 -19.50 -17.88
C PHE A 569 4.19 -20.02 -17.00
N ALA A 570 3.02 -19.37 -17.00
CA ALA A 570 1.85 -19.82 -16.27
C ALA A 570 1.43 -21.25 -16.65
N LEU A 571 1.36 -21.58 -17.94
CA LEU A 571 1.03 -22.93 -18.43
C LEU A 571 2.00 -24.00 -17.93
N LYS A 572 3.30 -23.72 -17.92
CA LYS A 572 4.30 -24.65 -17.40
C LYS A 572 4.14 -24.89 -15.90
N LYS A 573 3.85 -23.83 -15.14
CA LYS A 573 3.60 -23.93 -13.69
C LYS A 573 2.31 -24.68 -13.37
N ILE A 574 1.22 -24.40 -14.10
CA ILE A 574 -0.04 -25.15 -14.00
C ILE A 574 0.20 -26.65 -14.28
N ALA A 575 0.88 -26.98 -15.38
CA ALA A 575 1.16 -28.36 -15.75
C ALA A 575 1.99 -29.09 -14.68
N LYS A 576 3.00 -28.42 -14.11
CA LYS A 576 3.81 -28.95 -13.01
C LYS A 576 2.95 -29.22 -11.77
N ARG A 577 2.09 -28.27 -11.38
CA ARG A 577 1.23 -28.41 -10.20
C ARG A 577 0.19 -29.52 -10.34
N ILE A 578 -0.40 -29.68 -11.53
CA ILE A 578 -1.29 -30.80 -11.87
C ILE A 578 -0.57 -32.14 -11.71
N ALA A 579 0.68 -32.24 -12.17
CA ALA A 579 1.47 -33.45 -12.04
C ALA A 579 1.78 -33.80 -10.57
N GLU A 580 2.10 -32.79 -9.75
CA GLU A 580 2.35 -32.94 -8.31
C GLU A 580 1.10 -33.45 -7.56
N LEU A 581 -0.08 -32.83 -7.82
CA LEU A 581 -1.33 -33.24 -7.19
C LEU A 581 -1.74 -34.67 -7.60
N LYS A 582 -1.64 -35.02 -8.87
CA LYS A 582 -1.89 -36.40 -9.34
C LYS A 582 -0.94 -37.43 -8.76
N ALA A 583 0.32 -37.05 -8.53
CA ALA A 583 1.27 -37.94 -7.85
C ALA A 583 0.94 -38.13 -6.36
N ALA A 584 0.41 -37.11 -5.70
CA ALA A 584 -0.01 -37.16 -4.30
C ALA A 584 -1.31 -38.00 -4.11
N GLU A 585 -2.22 -38.01 -5.08
CA GLU A 585 -3.43 -38.86 -5.05
C GLU A 585 -3.13 -40.35 -5.28
N ASN A 586 -1.99 -40.67 -5.91
CA ASN A 586 -1.60 -42.06 -6.21
C ASN A 586 -0.69 -42.69 -5.12
N ASN A 587 -0.32 -41.95 -4.08
CA ASN A 587 0.43 -42.42 -2.92
C ASN A 587 -0.45 -42.46 -1.66
#